data_b0ae66a4792607858d34beefb2359436
#
_entry.id   b0ae66a4792607858d34beefb2359436
#
_cell.length_a   1.000
_cell.length_b   1.000
_cell.length_c   1.000
_cell.angle_alpha   90.00
_cell.angle_beta   90.00
_cell.angle_gamma   90.00
#
_symmetry.space_group_name_H-M   'P 1'
#
loop_
_entity.id
_entity.type
_entity.pdbx_description
1 polymer ?
#
loop_
_entity_poly.entity_id
_entity_poly.type
_entity_poly.pdbx_seq_one_letter_code
_entity_poly.pdbx_strand_id
1 'polypeptide(L)'
;TQEHSSAASDVYKRQDINYISLAGALGSTGRNGEPPAPPLNLIGDFGGGGMLLALGICAALVNVKNGGKGQVIDAAMTEGTAQLMSMIYGMKASGFWTDQQQSNLLDGATHFYDSYECKDGKFVSLGSIEPQFYSILLDKMELDSNEFSEQMNRENWNEYKAKFKKVFLSKTRDEWCEIMEGTDICFAPVLSMDEAINHPHNKERNAFSTIDEVIQPSPCLLYTSDAADECSC
;
A
#
# COMPACT_ATOMS: atom_id res chain seq x y z
N THR A 1 -6.77 -9.67 38.23
CA THR A 1 -7.34 -8.79 37.21
C THR A 1 -6.45 -7.57 37.08
N GLN A 2 -5.60 -7.53 36.10
CA GLN A 2 -4.71 -6.39 35.87
C GLN A 2 -5.42 -5.35 35.02
N GLU A 3 -5.70 -4.20 35.66
CA GLU A 3 -6.17 -2.98 35.01
C GLU A 3 -5.01 -2.20 34.35
N HIS A 4 -4.19 -2.86 33.50
CA HIS A 4 -3.03 -2.19 32.92
C HIS A 4 -3.28 -1.59 31.51
N SER A 5 -4.42 -1.85 30.88
CA SER A 5 -4.73 -1.26 29.57
C SER A 5 -5.45 0.09 29.64
N SER A 6 -6.07 0.43 30.77
CA SER A 6 -6.92 1.64 30.86
C SER A 6 -6.12 2.93 31.04
N ALA A 7 -5.00 2.92 31.77
CA ALA A 7 -4.28 4.15 32.11
C ALA A 7 -3.58 4.83 30.94
N ALA A 8 -3.07 4.06 29.97
CA ALA A 8 -2.44 4.62 28.76
C ALA A 8 -3.48 5.09 27.74
N SER A 9 -4.66 4.45 27.70
CA SER A 9 -5.72 4.80 26.77
C SER A 9 -6.51 6.06 27.16
N ASP A 10 -6.46 6.47 28.43
CA ASP A 10 -7.16 7.67 28.92
C ASP A 10 -6.38 8.97 28.65
N VAL A 11 -5.10 8.90 28.29
CA VAL A 11 -4.24 10.07 28.04
C VAL A 11 -4.45 10.65 26.64
N TYR A 12 -4.86 9.83 25.67
CA TYR A 12 -5.03 10.26 24.27
C TYR A 12 -6.48 10.09 23.80
N LYS A 13 -7.03 11.14 23.17
CA LYS A 13 -8.35 11.05 22.52
C LYS A 13 -8.27 10.12 21.31
N ARG A 14 -9.15 9.18 21.27
CA ARG A 14 -9.15 7.91 20.53
C ARG A 14 -9.65 8.06 19.09
N GLN A 15 -8.76 8.34 18.16
CA GLN A 15 -9.03 8.30 16.72
C GLN A 15 -7.86 7.62 16.01
N ASP A 16 -8.11 6.96 14.86
CA ASP A 16 -7.13 6.29 14.02
C ASP A 16 -5.85 7.13 13.86
N ILE A 17 -6.00 8.37 13.38
CA ILE A 17 -4.88 9.27 13.10
C ILE A 17 -3.95 9.49 14.31
N ASN A 18 -4.48 9.48 15.54
CA ASN A 18 -3.68 9.65 16.74
C ASN A 18 -2.85 8.40 17.03
N TYR A 19 -3.44 7.22 16.86
CA TYR A 19 -2.77 5.94 17.11
C TYR A 19 -1.68 5.66 16.08
N ILE A 20 -1.96 5.92 14.79
CA ILE A 20 -0.94 5.75 13.74
C ILE A 20 0.19 6.79 13.86
N SER A 21 -0.09 7.98 14.46
CA SER A 21 0.95 8.96 14.77
C SER A 21 1.91 8.43 15.83
N LEU A 22 1.38 7.83 16.91
CA LEU A 22 2.18 7.26 18.00
C LEU A 22 3.02 6.06 17.53
N ALA A 23 2.51 5.30 16.57
CA ALA A 23 3.21 4.16 15.97
C ALA A 23 4.28 4.56 14.93
N GLY A 24 4.42 5.85 14.61
CA GLY A 24 5.37 6.35 13.61
C GLY A 24 4.91 6.19 12.15
N ALA A 25 3.73 5.60 11.91
CA ALA A 25 3.22 5.36 10.56
C ALA A 25 2.83 6.66 9.86
N LEU A 26 2.06 7.53 10.53
CA LEU A 26 1.63 8.79 9.93
C LEU A 26 2.82 9.68 9.52
N GLY A 27 3.87 9.73 10.33
CA GLY A 27 5.07 10.51 10.03
C GLY A 27 5.82 10.06 8.76
N SER A 28 5.57 8.82 8.32
CA SER A 28 6.17 8.25 7.10
C SER A 28 5.32 8.48 5.84
N THR A 29 4.13 9.09 5.96
CA THR A 29 3.22 9.33 4.83
C THR A 29 3.21 10.79 4.40
N GLY A 30 2.98 11.05 3.12
CA GLY A 30 2.85 12.39 2.55
C GLY A 30 4.03 12.85 1.72
N ARG A 31 4.07 14.14 1.45
CA ARG A 31 5.09 14.79 0.60
C ARG A 31 6.03 15.64 1.46
N ASN A 32 7.29 15.75 1.02
CA ASN A 32 8.28 16.59 1.70
C ASN A 32 7.84 18.06 1.73
N GLY A 33 7.89 18.66 2.91
CA GLY A 33 7.47 20.06 3.12
C GLY A 33 5.96 20.25 3.35
N GLU A 34 5.17 19.18 3.30
CA GLU A 34 3.74 19.19 3.57
C GLU A 34 3.44 18.44 4.90
N PRO A 35 2.33 18.75 5.57
CA PRO A 35 1.89 17.93 6.69
C PRO A 35 1.68 16.47 6.28
N PRO A 36 1.96 15.50 7.17
CA PRO A 36 1.70 14.09 6.89
C PRO A 36 0.26 13.86 6.43
N ALA A 37 0.09 13.14 5.31
CA ALA A 37 -1.22 12.85 4.73
C ALA A 37 -1.88 11.66 5.44
N PRO A 38 -3.08 11.82 6.06
CA PRO A 38 -3.77 10.70 6.68
C PRO A 38 -4.24 9.68 5.62
N PRO A 39 -3.88 8.39 5.77
CA PRO A 39 -4.24 7.33 4.82
C PRO A 39 -5.65 6.78 5.09
N LEU A 40 -6.62 7.66 5.33
CA LEU A 40 -7.93 7.31 5.85
C LEU A 40 -7.78 6.59 7.22
N ASN A 41 -8.69 5.69 7.56
CA ASN A 41 -8.59 4.84 8.75
C ASN A 41 -8.17 3.39 8.39
N LEU A 42 -7.48 3.22 7.28
CA LEU A 42 -7.10 1.89 6.76
C LEU A 42 -5.97 1.25 7.57
N ILE A 43 -5.04 2.05 8.07
CA ILE A 43 -3.84 1.54 8.76
C ILE A 43 -4.13 1.23 10.24
N GLY A 44 -4.77 2.13 10.96
CA GLY A 44 -5.05 1.95 12.39
C GLY A 44 -6.28 1.08 12.64
N ASP A 45 -7.47 1.58 12.33
CA ASP A 45 -8.73 0.88 12.62
C ASP A 45 -8.82 -0.48 11.96
N PHE A 46 -8.53 -0.57 10.66
CA PHE A 46 -8.67 -1.81 9.90
C PHE A 46 -7.41 -2.67 9.93
N GLY A 47 -6.25 -2.18 9.54
CA GLY A 47 -5.03 -2.98 9.43
C GLY A 47 -4.48 -3.38 10.80
N GLY A 48 -4.05 -2.42 11.60
CA GLY A 48 -3.44 -2.64 12.91
C GLY A 48 -4.41 -3.08 14.00
N GLY A 49 -5.69 -2.69 13.89
CA GLY A 49 -6.74 -3.05 14.84
C GLY A 49 -7.54 -4.26 14.40
N GLY A 50 -8.51 -4.05 13.51
CA GLY A 50 -9.54 -5.03 13.18
C GLY A 50 -9.00 -6.34 12.60
N MET A 51 -8.07 -6.26 11.64
CA MET A 51 -7.54 -7.46 10.98
C MET A 51 -6.65 -8.28 11.93
N LEU A 52 -5.81 -7.64 12.74
CA LEU A 52 -4.98 -8.35 13.72
C LEU A 52 -5.82 -8.94 14.86
N LEU A 53 -6.88 -8.26 15.31
CA LEU A 53 -7.84 -8.82 16.26
C LEU A 53 -8.53 -10.07 15.69
N ALA A 54 -9.02 -10.02 14.46
CA ALA A 54 -9.64 -11.16 13.81
C ALA A 54 -8.67 -12.36 13.69
N LEU A 55 -7.41 -12.11 13.30
CA LEU A 55 -6.36 -13.12 13.26
C LEU A 55 -6.12 -13.73 14.65
N GLY A 56 -6.01 -12.88 15.69
CA GLY A 56 -5.83 -13.31 17.08
C GLY A 56 -6.98 -14.20 17.57
N ILE A 57 -8.22 -13.84 17.26
CA ILE A 57 -9.41 -14.65 17.59
C ILE A 57 -9.35 -16.01 16.88
N CYS A 58 -9.06 -16.04 15.59
CA CYS A 58 -8.94 -17.29 14.83
C CYS A 58 -7.84 -18.19 15.42
N ALA A 59 -6.66 -17.64 15.73
CA ALA A 59 -5.55 -18.37 16.34
C ALA A 59 -5.93 -18.94 17.73
N ALA A 60 -6.60 -18.15 18.57
CA ALA A 60 -7.07 -18.60 19.87
C ALA A 60 -8.12 -19.72 19.77
N LEU A 61 -9.04 -19.64 18.81
CA LEU A 61 -10.01 -20.71 18.55
C LEU A 61 -9.35 -22.00 18.09
N VAL A 62 -8.34 -21.93 17.23
CA VAL A 62 -7.54 -23.08 16.81
C VAL A 62 -6.84 -23.71 18.02
N ASN A 63 -6.22 -22.88 18.88
CA ASN A 63 -5.59 -23.37 20.11
C ASN A 63 -6.59 -24.11 21.01
N VAL A 64 -7.77 -23.57 21.24
CA VAL A 64 -8.83 -24.21 22.06
C VAL A 64 -9.31 -25.53 21.42
N LYS A 65 -9.51 -25.54 20.11
CA LYS A 65 -9.90 -26.78 19.39
C LYS A 65 -8.84 -27.89 19.51
N ASN A 66 -7.57 -27.51 19.64
CA ASN A 66 -6.46 -28.45 19.83
C ASN A 66 -6.20 -28.79 21.31
N GLY A 67 -7.14 -28.53 22.22
CA GLY A 67 -7.05 -28.85 23.63
C GLY A 67 -6.37 -27.81 24.51
N GLY A 68 -6.00 -26.64 23.96
CA GLY A 68 -5.50 -25.52 24.74
C GLY A 68 -6.59 -24.81 25.54
N LYS A 69 -6.18 -23.95 26.47
CA LYS A 69 -7.12 -23.15 27.28
C LYS A 69 -7.51 -21.86 26.55
N GLY A 70 -8.73 -21.38 26.80
CA GLY A 70 -9.17 -20.05 26.44
C GLY A 70 -8.28 -18.96 27.07
N GLN A 71 -8.14 -17.84 26.37
CA GLN A 71 -7.29 -16.71 26.81
C GLN A 71 -7.92 -15.38 26.43
N VAL A 72 -7.50 -14.31 27.10
CA VAL A 72 -7.82 -12.94 26.73
C VAL A 72 -6.90 -12.53 25.60
N ILE A 73 -7.46 -11.84 24.59
CA ILE A 73 -6.72 -11.24 23.47
C ILE A 73 -6.76 -9.74 23.69
N ASP A 74 -5.60 -9.12 23.89
CA ASP A 74 -5.42 -7.67 23.87
C ASP A 74 -4.87 -7.27 22.49
N ALA A 75 -5.63 -6.48 21.75
CA ALA A 75 -5.28 -6.06 20.40
C ALA A 75 -5.41 -4.53 20.32
N ALA A 76 -4.30 -3.85 20.55
CA ALA A 76 -4.26 -2.39 20.50
C ALA A 76 -3.80 -1.89 19.14
N MET A 77 -4.49 -0.87 18.60
CA MET A 77 -4.19 -0.28 17.28
C MET A 77 -2.78 0.28 17.17
N THR A 78 -2.23 0.86 18.23
CA THR A 78 -0.88 1.43 18.22
C THR A 78 0.18 0.35 17.98
N GLU A 79 0.11 -0.73 18.75
CA GLU A 79 1.02 -1.86 18.64
C GLU A 79 0.83 -2.61 17.32
N GLY A 80 -0.43 -2.80 16.92
CA GLY A 80 -0.73 -3.41 15.63
C GLY A 80 -0.22 -2.59 14.45
N THR A 81 -0.38 -1.27 14.49
CA THR A 81 0.21 -0.39 13.47
C THR A 81 1.74 -0.45 13.48
N ALA A 82 2.37 -0.45 14.66
CA ALA A 82 3.82 -0.60 14.76
C ALA A 82 4.29 -1.95 14.18
N GLN A 83 3.50 -3.01 14.36
CA GLN A 83 3.75 -4.31 13.74
C GLN A 83 3.69 -4.27 12.22
N LEU A 84 2.73 -3.55 11.62
CA LEU A 84 2.67 -3.32 10.18
C LEU A 84 3.91 -2.56 9.66
N MET A 85 4.49 -1.69 10.47
CA MET A 85 5.71 -0.93 10.16
C MET A 85 7.02 -1.74 10.34
N SER A 86 6.97 -3.02 10.70
CA SER A 86 8.16 -3.83 11.04
C SER A 86 9.23 -3.80 9.95
N MET A 87 8.85 -3.89 8.68
CA MET A 87 9.78 -3.80 7.55
C MET A 87 10.46 -2.42 7.51
N ILE A 88 9.71 -1.36 7.70
CA ILE A 88 10.23 0.02 7.67
C ILE A 88 11.20 0.26 8.82
N TYR A 89 10.86 -0.21 10.03
CA TYR A 89 11.78 -0.17 11.17
C TYR A 89 13.06 -0.97 10.91
N GLY A 90 12.95 -2.15 10.25
CA GLY A 90 14.11 -2.94 9.84
C GLY A 90 14.99 -2.22 8.82
N MET A 91 14.39 -1.59 7.81
CA MET A 91 15.10 -0.77 6.83
C MET A 91 15.80 0.42 7.48
N LYS A 92 15.15 1.08 8.46
CA LYS A 92 15.73 2.19 9.22
C LYS A 92 16.93 1.72 10.05
N ALA A 93 16.82 0.61 10.75
CA ALA A 93 17.91 0.03 11.52
C ALA A 93 19.13 -0.33 10.65
N SER A 94 18.91 -0.68 9.39
CA SER A 94 19.94 -1.01 8.40
C SER A 94 20.44 0.21 7.60
N GLY A 95 19.96 1.43 7.90
CA GLY A 95 20.38 2.66 7.22
C GLY A 95 19.73 2.89 5.85
N PHE A 96 18.76 2.05 5.45
CA PHE A 96 18.05 2.18 4.17
C PHE A 96 16.80 3.07 4.23
N TRP A 97 16.38 3.51 5.43
CA TRP A 97 15.23 4.38 5.65
C TRP A 97 15.58 5.54 6.57
N THR A 98 15.08 6.72 6.26
CA THR A 98 15.19 7.94 7.09
C THR A 98 13.80 8.43 7.49
N ASP A 99 13.73 9.24 8.55
CA ASP A 99 12.45 9.83 9.00
C ASP A 99 11.98 11.01 8.12
N GLN A 100 12.81 11.44 7.17
CA GLN A 100 12.40 12.47 6.22
C GLN A 100 11.40 11.89 5.22
N GLN A 101 10.23 12.50 5.11
CA GLN A 101 9.23 12.16 4.12
C GLN A 101 9.75 12.33 2.70
N GLN A 102 9.28 11.50 1.79
CA GLN A 102 9.62 11.54 0.37
C GLN A 102 11.15 11.55 0.12
N SER A 103 11.85 10.72 0.87
CA SER A 103 13.32 10.53 0.73
C SER A 103 13.72 9.05 0.67
N ASN A 104 12.75 8.13 0.67
CA ASN A 104 12.96 6.70 0.77
C ASN A 104 12.41 5.95 -0.46
N LEU A 105 12.70 4.66 -0.52
CA LEU A 105 12.35 3.81 -1.67
C LEU A 105 10.85 3.76 -1.97
N LEU A 106 10.01 3.69 -0.93
CA LEU A 106 8.58 3.40 -1.05
C LEU A 106 7.65 4.57 -0.68
N ASP A 107 8.20 5.75 -0.41
CA ASP A 107 7.44 6.93 0.05
C ASP A 107 7.23 7.98 -1.04
N GLY A 108 7.43 7.60 -2.29
CA GLY A 108 7.29 8.49 -3.43
C GLY A 108 8.49 9.40 -3.66
N ALA A 109 9.68 9.12 -3.10
CA ALA A 109 10.91 9.83 -3.45
C ALA A 109 11.44 9.42 -4.82
N THR A 110 11.36 8.13 -5.14
CA THR A 110 11.90 7.59 -6.38
C THR A 110 11.03 7.94 -7.59
N HIS A 111 11.65 7.98 -8.75
CA HIS A 111 10.96 8.21 -10.01
C HIS A 111 10.18 6.97 -10.51
N PHE A 112 10.56 5.78 -10.03
CA PHE A 112 9.97 4.50 -10.43
C PHE A 112 8.94 3.94 -9.42
N TYR A 113 8.70 4.66 -8.30
CA TYR A 113 7.69 4.28 -7.31
C TYR A 113 6.97 5.53 -6.80
N ASP A 114 6.01 6.01 -7.58
CA ASP A 114 5.18 7.19 -7.28
C ASP A 114 3.97 7.27 -8.20
N SER A 115 3.12 8.27 -7.97
CA SER A 115 2.01 8.64 -8.86
C SER A 115 2.38 9.87 -9.70
N TYR A 116 1.90 9.89 -10.96
CA TYR A 116 2.17 10.95 -11.93
C TYR A 116 0.88 11.50 -12.53
N GLU A 117 0.83 12.83 -12.65
CA GLU A 117 -0.24 13.53 -13.34
C GLU A 117 -0.08 13.37 -14.85
N CYS A 118 -1.20 13.10 -15.52
CA CYS A 118 -1.32 13.00 -16.97
C CYS A 118 -1.89 14.29 -17.56
N LYS A 119 -1.87 14.40 -18.89
CA LYS A 119 -2.34 15.59 -19.64
C LYS A 119 -3.77 16.00 -19.32
N ASP A 120 -4.63 15.05 -18.96
CA ASP A 120 -6.04 15.24 -18.64
C ASP A 120 -6.30 15.55 -17.15
N GLY A 121 -5.25 15.75 -16.33
CA GLY A 121 -5.35 15.99 -14.89
C GLY A 121 -5.67 14.75 -14.07
N LYS A 122 -5.75 13.56 -14.69
CA LYS A 122 -5.85 12.28 -14.01
C LYS A 122 -4.45 11.75 -13.67
N PHE A 123 -4.39 10.67 -12.91
CA PHE A 123 -3.12 10.14 -12.39
C PHE A 123 -2.92 8.68 -12.78
N VAL A 124 -1.65 8.31 -12.88
CA VAL A 124 -1.16 6.92 -12.98
C VAL A 124 -0.21 6.63 -11.84
N SER A 125 -0.02 5.36 -11.50
CA SER A 125 0.94 4.90 -10.50
C SER A 125 1.97 3.96 -11.13
N LEU A 126 3.20 4.07 -10.64
CA LEU A 126 4.33 3.22 -11.00
C LEU A 126 4.86 2.47 -9.79
N GLY A 127 5.32 1.23 -10.01
CA GLY A 127 5.98 0.41 -9.00
C GLY A 127 7.14 -0.41 -9.59
N SER A 128 7.83 0.09 -10.62
CA SER A 128 8.89 -0.62 -11.39
C SER A 128 10.22 -0.65 -10.63
N ILE A 129 10.26 -1.34 -9.48
CA ILE A 129 11.45 -1.42 -8.62
C ILE A 129 12.52 -2.32 -9.26
N GLU A 130 12.11 -3.47 -9.78
CA GLU A 130 13.00 -4.48 -10.34
C GLU A 130 13.56 -4.03 -11.70
N PRO A 131 14.86 -4.27 -11.98
CA PRO A 131 15.52 -3.77 -13.19
C PRO A 131 14.84 -4.18 -14.50
N GLN A 132 14.27 -5.38 -14.55
CA GLN A 132 13.58 -5.87 -15.75
C GLN A 132 12.30 -5.06 -16.03
N PHE A 133 11.51 -4.74 -15.03
CA PHE A 133 10.29 -3.93 -15.16
C PHE A 133 10.63 -2.47 -15.46
N TYR A 134 11.68 -1.96 -14.85
CA TYR A 134 12.19 -0.61 -15.09
C TYR A 134 12.68 -0.44 -16.54
N SER A 135 13.38 -1.43 -17.09
CA SER A 135 13.81 -1.42 -18.49
C SER A 135 12.65 -1.32 -19.46
N ILE A 136 11.57 -2.09 -19.22
CA ILE A 136 10.35 -2.04 -20.06
C ILE A 136 9.67 -0.67 -19.92
N LEU A 137 9.61 -0.11 -18.70
CA LEU A 137 9.06 1.21 -18.46
C LEU A 137 9.77 2.29 -19.28
N LEU A 138 11.12 2.32 -19.27
CA LEU A 138 11.89 3.28 -20.06
C LEU A 138 11.64 3.15 -21.56
N ASP A 139 11.57 1.92 -22.07
CA ASP A 139 11.24 1.63 -23.48
C ASP A 139 9.86 2.20 -23.84
N LYS A 140 8.83 1.92 -23.05
CA LYS A 140 7.46 2.40 -23.27
C LYS A 140 7.30 3.92 -23.13
N MET A 141 8.16 4.54 -22.32
CA MET A 141 8.23 5.99 -22.18
C MET A 141 9.12 6.65 -23.26
N GLU A 142 9.75 5.86 -24.14
CA GLU A 142 10.68 6.33 -25.16
C GLU A 142 11.86 7.12 -24.57
N LEU A 143 12.38 6.66 -23.42
CA LEU A 143 13.51 7.26 -22.70
C LEU A 143 14.80 6.49 -22.95
N ASP A 144 15.94 7.21 -23.06
CA ASP A 144 17.25 6.60 -23.24
C ASP A 144 17.70 5.87 -21.96
N SER A 145 17.79 4.55 -22.02
CA SER A 145 18.21 3.71 -20.89
C SER A 145 19.61 4.02 -20.36
N ASN A 146 20.50 4.60 -21.18
CA ASN A 146 21.82 5.01 -20.71
C ASN A 146 21.74 6.21 -19.78
N GLU A 147 20.83 7.16 -20.07
CA GLU A 147 20.59 8.33 -19.23
C GLU A 147 20.03 7.92 -17.85
N PHE A 148 19.21 6.87 -17.80
CA PHE A 148 18.53 6.37 -16.60
C PHE A 148 19.17 5.13 -15.98
N SER A 149 20.44 4.83 -16.32
CA SER A 149 21.12 3.59 -15.93
C SER A 149 21.35 3.46 -14.41
N GLU A 150 21.40 4.57 -13.69
CA GLU A 150 21.62 4.58 -12.24
C GLU A 150 20.30 4.68 -11.44
N GLN A 151 19.36 3.75 -11.69
CA GLN A 151 18.03 3.72 -11.08
C GLN A 151 18.05 3.93 -9.56
N MET A 152 18.93 3.25 -8.84
CA MET A 152 18.99 3.25 -7.37
C MET A 152 19.83 4.37 -6.77
N ASN A 153 20.48 5.19 -7.58
CA ASN A 153 21.27 6.32 -7.08
C ASN A 153 20.35 7.46 -6.62
N ARG A 154 20.31 7.69 -5.31
CA ARG A 154 19.46 8.70 -4.68
C ARG A 154 19.70 10.13 -5.19
N GLU A 155 20.93 10.45 -5.60
CA GLU A 155 21.29 11.78 -6.11
C GLU A 155 20.55 12.12 -7.41
N ASN A 156 20.22 11.09 -8.22
CA ASN A 156 19.55 11.25 -9.50
C ASN A 156 18.02 11.24 -9.40
N TRP A 157 17.43 10.78 -8.29
CA TRP A 157 15.98 10.56 -8.20
C TRP A 157 15.15 11.80 -8.52
N ASN A 158 15.54 12.96 -8.00
CA ASN A 158 14.81 14.21 -8.24
C ASN A 158 14.86 14.64 -9.71
N GLU A 159 16.01 14.52 -10.36
CA GLU A 159 16.18 14.84 -11.76
C GLU A 159 15.37 13.89 -12.66
N TYR A 160 15.51 12.57 -12.44
CA TYR A 160 14.78 11.56 -13.18
C TYR A 160 13.27 11.73 -13.00
N LYS A 161 12.82 12.00 -11.78
CA LYS A 161 11.41 12.26 -11.48
C LYS A 161 10.87 13.49 -12.22
N ALA A 162 11.66 14.56 -12.33
CA ALA A 162 11.26 15.74 -13.09
C ALA A 162 11.09 15.41 -14.60
N LYS A 163 11.93 14.54 -15.15
CA LYS A 163 11.82 14.06 -16.55
C LYS A 163 10.57 13.18 -16.72
N PHE A 164 10.34 12.24 -15.80
CA PHE A 164 9.13 11.38 -15.80
C PHE A 164 7.84 12.21 -15.77
N LYS A 165 7.77 13.23 -14.89
CA LYS A 165 6.62 14.15 -14.84
C LYS A 165 6.32 14.79 -16.20
N LYS A 166 7.35 15.26 -16.91
CA LYS A 166 7.18 15.87 -18.24
C LYS A 166 6.66 14.87 -19.28
N VAL A 167 7.15 13.62 -19.21
CA VAL A 167 6.70 12.57 -20.13
C VAL A 167 5.25 12.20 -19.85
N PHE A 168 4.85 11.98 -18.59
CA PHE A 168 3.47 11.62 -18.26
C PHE A 168 2.46 12.72 -18.61
N LEU A 169 2.83 13.99 -18.50
CA LEU A 169 2.01 15.13 -18.95
C LEU A 169 1.80 15.20 -20.48
N SER A 170 2.51 14.40 -21.28
CA SER A 170 2.38 14.42 -22.76
C SER A 170 1.14 13.70 -23.28
N LYS A 171 0.58 12.76 -22.52
CA LYS A 171 -0.57 11.94 -22.91
C LYS A 171 -1.61 11.91 -21.78
N THR A 172 -2.84 11.57 -22.11
CA THR A 172 -3.91 11.33 -21.15
C THR A 172 -3.67 10.03 -20.38
N ARG A 173 -4.36 9.85 -19.24
CA ARG A 173 -4.29 8.59 -18.49
C ARG A 173 -4.68 7.40 -19.34
N ASP A 174 -5.73 7.53 -20.13
CA ASP A 174 -6.25 6.42 -20.92
C ASP A 174 -5.27 6.05 -22.08
N GLU A 175 -4.63 7.05 -22.72
CA GLU A 175 -3.55 6.80 -23.68
C GLU A 175 -2.34 6.07 -23.04
N TRP A 176 -2.00 6.41 -21.78
CA TRP A 176 -0.96 5.67 -21.05
C TRP A 176 -1.40 4.24 -20.69
N CYS A 177 -2.67 4.02 -20.35
CA CYS A 177 -3.21 2.68 -20.13
C CYS A 177 -3.08 1.81 -21.39
N GLU A 178 -3.42 2.33 -22.57
CA GLU A 178 -3.26 1.61 -23.83
C GLU A 178 -1.80 1.20 -24.11
N ILE A 179 -0.82 2.01 -23.68
CA ILE A 179 0.61 1.73 -23.88
C ILE A 179 1.16 0.73 -22.86
N MET A 180 0.71 0.82 -21.59
CA MET A 180 1.38 0.19 -20.45
C MET A 180 0.60 -0.98 -19.83
N GLU A 181 -0.73 -0.98 -19.85
CA GLU A 181 -1.51 -2.10 -19.31
C GLU A 181 -1.26 -3.39 -20.10
N GLY A 182 -1.28 -4.52 -19.42
CA GLY A 182 -0.97 -5.82 -20.03
C GLY A 182 0.52 -6.07 -20.26
N THR A 183 1.39 -5.22 -19.75
CA THR A 183 2.85 -5.38 -19.74
C THR A 183 3.39 -5.58 -18.32
N ASP A 184 4.64 -6.01 -18.18
CA ASP A 184 5.29 -6.22 -16.85
C ASP A 184 5.93 -4.94 -16.28
N ILE A 185 5.30 -3.77 -16.48
CA ILE A 185 5.83 -2.48 -16.01
C ILE A 185 5.55 -2.20 -14.54
N CYS A 186 4.63 -2.89 -13.90
CA CYS A 186 4.06 -2.51 -12.59
C CYS A 186 3.39 -1.13 -12.65
N PHE A 187 2.48 -0.97 -13.59
CA PHE A 187 1.71 0.24 -13.86
C PHE A 187 0.24 0.03 -13.55
N ALA A 188 -0.44 1.08 -13.07
CA ALA A 188 -1.90 1.10 -12.98
C ALA A 188 -2.45 2.54 -13.09
N PRO A 189 -3.66 2.74 -13.65
CA PRO A 189 -4.36 4.00 -13.51
C PRO A 189 -4.77 4.24 -12.04
N VAL A 190 -4.68 5.47 -11.56
CA VAL A 190 -5.28 5.87 -10.29
C VAL A 190 -6.76 6.15 -10.55
N LEU A 191 -7.61 5.27 -10.06
CA LEU A 191 -9.05 5.29 -10.31
C LEU A 191 -9.81 5.96 -9.18
N SER A 192 -10.91 6.65 -9.51
CA SER A 192 -11.94 6.98 -8.53
C SER A 192 -12.69 5.71 -8.09
N MET A 193 -13.47 5.79 -7.01
CA MET A 193 -14.30 4.66 -6.56
C MET A 193 -15.28 4.21 -7.66
N ASP A 194 -15.90 5.15 -8.38
CA ASP A 194 -16.82 4.84 -9.47
C ASP A 194 -16.12 4.18 -10.67
N GLU A 195 -14.90 4.63 -10.99
CA GLU A 195 -14.09 4.02 -12.04
C GLU A 195 -13.63 2.60 -11.63
N ALA A 196 -13.25 2.41 -10.36
CA ALA A 196 -12.78 1.13 -9.85
C ALA A 196 -13.83 0.02 -10.00
N ILE A 197 -15.11 0.32 -9.73
CA ILE A 197 -16.23 -0.63 -9.92
C ILE A 197 -16.31 -1.12 -11.37
N ASN A 198 -15.95 -0.26 -12.31
CA ASN A 198 -16.09 -0.51 -13.74
C ASN A 198 -14.83 -1.03 -14.42
N HIS A 199 -13.70 -1.07 -13.72
CA HIS A 199 -12.44 -1.53 -14.27
C HIS A 199 -12.50 -3.01 -14.69
N PRO A 200 -11.97 -3.40 -15.88
CA PRO A 200 -12.06 -4.76 -16.39
C PRO A 200 -11.55 -5.84 -15.43
N HIS A 201 -10.40 -5.60 -14.81
CA HIS A 201 -9.83 -6.50 -13.80
C HIS A 201 -10.77 -6.75 -12.62
N ASN A 202 -11.39 -5.70 -12.10
CA ASN A 202 -12.30 -5.81 -10.96
C ASN A 202 -13.61 -6.50 -11.33
N LYS A 203 -14.09 -6.30 -12.56
CA LYS A 203 -15.27 -7.02 -13.09
C LYS A 203 -15.00 -8.49 -13.28
N GLU A 204 -13.88 -8.87 -13.87
CA GLU A 204 -13.48 -10.27 -14.07
C GLU A 204 -13.36 -11.01 -12.73
N ARG A 205 -12.82 -10.35 -11.72
CA ARG A 205 -12.70 -10.92 -10.38
C ARG A 205 -13.95 -10.83 -9.52
N ASN A 206 -15.03 -10.24 -10.01
CA ASN A 206 -16.24 -9.95 -9.23
C ASN A 206 -15.92 -9.24 -7.90
N ALA A 207 -14.98 -8.27 -7.95
CA ALA A 207 -14.47 -7.58 -6.77
C ALA A 207 -15.53 -6.71 -6.08
N PHE A 208 -16.62 -6.41 -6.76
CA PHE A 208 -17.77 -5.65 -6.24
C PHE A 208 -19.07 -6.41 -6.45
N SER A 209 -20.01 -6.27 -5.52
CA SER A 209 -21.34 -6.83 -5.56
C SER A 209 -22.39 -5.79 -5.18
N THR A 210 -23.65 -6.01 -5.61
CA THR A 210 -24.76 -5.13 -5.23
C THR A 210 -25.65 -5.87 -4.23
N ILE A 211 -25.81 -5.28 -3.05
CA ILE A 211 -26.71 -5.77 -2.01
C ILE A 211 -27.66 -4.63 -1.64
N ASP A 212 -28.96 -4.87 -1.71
CA ASP A 212 -29.99 -3.86 -1.43
C ASP A 212 -29.74 -2.52 -2.17
N GLU A 213 -29.45 -2.60 -3.46
CA GLU A 213 -29.13 -1.48 -4.36
C GLU A 213 -27.83 -0.74 -4.04
N VAL A 214 -27.04 -1.20 -3.05
CA VAL A 214 -25.75 -0.61 -2.70
C VAL A 214 -24.62 -1.44 -3.31
N ILE A 215 -23.77 -0.79 -4.10
CA ILE A 215 -22.54 -1.40 -4.62
C ILE A 215 -21.49 -1.36 -3.52
N GLN A 216 -20.90 -2.51 -3.21
CA GLN A 216 -19.89 -2.65 -2.17
C GLN A 216 -18.83 -3.69 -2.56
N PRO A 217 -17.63 -3.65 -1.96
CA PRO A 217 -16.63 -4.69 -2.17
C PRO A 217 -17.16 -6.07 -1.79
N SER A 218 -16.91 -7.06 -2.64
CA SER A 218 -17.22 -8.46 -2.37
C SER A 218 -16.25 -9.04 -1.32
N PRO A 219 -16.61 -10.15 -0.62
CA PRO A 219 -15.66 -10.89 0.19
C PRO A 219 -14.43 -11.29 -0.63
N CYS A 220 -13.23 -10.97 -0.13
CA CYS A 220 -11.98 -11.15 -0.88
C CYS A 220 -11.31 -12.52 -0.64
N LEU A 221 -11.69 -13.26 0.42
CA LEU A 221 -11.16 -14.58 0.69
C LEU A 221 -12.03 -15.63 -0.03
N LEU A 222 -11.47 -16.20 -1.10
CA LEU A 222 -12.14 -17.22 -1.89
C LEU A 222 -11.61 -18.60 -1.45
N TYR A 223 -12.51 -19.43 -0.94
CA TYR A 223 -12.20 -20.81 -0.56
C TYR A 223 -12.70 -21.74 -1.66
N THR A 224 -11.78 -22.50 -2.28
CA THR A 224 -12.11 -23.52 -3.27
C THR A 224 -11.83 -24.90 -2.67
N SER A 225 -12.70 -25.90 -2.95
CA SER A 225 -12.50 -27.27 -2.46
C SER A 225 -11.27 -27.95 -3.06
N ASP A 226 -10.79 -27.46 -4.19
CA ASP A 226 -9.76 -28.09 -5.01
C ASP A 226 -8.35 -27.51 -4.78
N ALA A 227 -8.21 -26.45 -3.97
CA ALA A 227 -6.93 -25.81 -3.71
C ALA A 227 -5.88 -26.71 -3.02
N ALA A 228 -6.33 -27.82 -2.40
CA ALA A 228 -5.44 -28.80 -1.78
C ALA A 228 -4.78 -29.76 -2.77
N ASP A 229 -5.36 -29.95 -3.96
CA ASP A 229 -4.87 -30.87 -4.98
C ASP A 229 -3.85 -30.23 -5.93
N GLU A 230 -3.75 -28.89 -5.97
CA GLU A 230 -2.79 -28.16 -6.80
C GLU A 230 -1.42 -27.93 -6.11
N CYS A 231 -1.27 -28.22 -4.83
CA CYS A 231 -0.01 -28.11 -4.07
C CYS A 231 0.84 -29.39 -4.09
N SER A 232 0.72 -30.21 -5.10
CA SER A 232 1.64 -31.36 -5.33
C SER A 232 2.62 -31.06 -6.45
N CYS A 233 3.63 -30.21 -6.17
CA CYS A 233 4.88 -30.12 -6.95
C CYS A 233 6.05 -29.90 -5.99
#